data_b2b807611202f61f5f385bcd536aeb45
#
_entry.id   b2b807611202f61f5f385bcd536aeb45
#
_cell.length_a   1.000
_cell.length_b   1.000
_cell.length_c   1.000
_cell.angle_alpha   90.00
_cell.angle_beta   90.00
_cell.angle_gamma   90.00
#
_symmetry.space_group_name_H-M   'P 1'
#
loop_
_entity.id
_entity.type
_entity.pdbx_description
1 polymer ?
#
loop_
_entity_poly.entity_id
_entity_poly.type
_entity_poly.pdbx_seq_one_letter_code
_entity_poly.pdbx_strand_id
1 'polypeptide(L)'
;MDGKSETTKMPEVDTNNELATLKDWLCKQPHLPHEVDDILLLRFLTSCRYSLERAKRTIDLFFTIRANGPELFCKRDPWSPEIRRVFEITDMLPLPHKTKENYKIFIYRLNNPDLDLFNFVDAVKTFFMLADTRLTEDHEIPAGEIPIFDAANVSIKFIGKVNLSALRKYMMYTQEAMPIRLKQVHVINAPSYIGKIFALCKPFLKTEVSKLIKFHEPNTDTLYKDIPQDLLPTEFGGKAGSIESIKREWIKKMEAKRDWFLTNDKRWAVDEALRPSGNHDDRVNSVKELPGSFRSLALD
;
A
#
# COMPACT_ATOMS: atom_id res chain seq x y z
N MET A 1 -1.47 -4.83 49.18
CA MET A 1 -0.65 -3.87 48.40
C MET A 1 -1.25 -3.85 47.01
N ASP A 2 -2.16 -2.88 46.81
CA ASP A 2 -2.94 -2.77 45.58
C ASP A 2 -2.15 -2.00 44.52
N GLY A 3 -1.66 -2.71 43.51
CA GLY A 3 -1.05 -2.11 42.33
C GLY A 3 -2.12 -1.54 41.42
N LYS A 4 -2.44 -0.25 41.54
CA LYS A 4 -3.25 0.48 40.58
C LYS A 4 -2.49 0.59 39.25
N SER A 5 -2.96 -0.14 38.26
CA SER A 5 -2.61 0.07 36.84
C SER A 5 -3.16 1.45 36.44
N GLU A 6 -2.30 2.45 36.34
CA GLU A 6 -2.60 3.72 35.70
C GLU A 6 -2.76 3.48 34.20
N THR A 7 -4.00 3.34 33.76
CA THR A 7 -4.37 3.51 32.36
C THR A 7 -4.20 5.00 32.02
N THR A 8 -3.06 5.35 31.45
CA THR A 8 -2.81 6.69 30.88
C THR A 8 -3.84 6.90 29.76
N LYS A 9 -4.94 7.60 30.05
CA LYS A 9 -5.86 8.11 29.05
C LYS A 9 -5.07 9.00 28.10
N MET A 10 -4.99 8.63 26.83
CA MET A 10 -4.49 9.55 25.81
C MET A 10 -5.35 10.82 25.86
N PRO A 11 -4.76 12.02 25.76
CA PRO A 11 -5.54 13.26 25.70
C PRO A 11 -6.56 13.14 24.58
N GLU A 12 -7.76 13.64 24.84
CA GLU A 12 -8.83 13.72 23.84
C GLU A 12 -8.34 14.62 22.71
N VAL A 13 -8.02 14.04 21.57
CA VAL A 13 -7.48 14.78 20.41
C VAL A 13 -8.63 15.50 19.73
N ASP A 14 -8.56 16.83 19.70
CA ASP A 14 -9.47 17.64 18.88
C ASP A 14 -9.12 17.48 17.39
N THR A 15 -9.70 16.42 16.80
CA THR A 15 -9.45 16.04 15.40
C THR A 15 -9.70 17.19 14.41
N ASN A 16 -10.67 18.08 14.70
CA ASN A 16 -10.98 19.21 13.82
C ASN A 16 -9.86 20.26 13.88
N ASN A 17 -9.34 20.55 15.05
CA ASN A 17 -8.23 21.47 15.23
C ASN A 17 -6.93 20.96 14.59
N GLU A 18 -6.64 19.65 14.74
CA GLU A 18 -5.46 19.03 14.12
C GLU A 18 -5.58 19.03 12.58
N LEU A 19 -6.78 18.76 12.04
CA LEU A 19 -7.03 18.84 10.60
C LEU A 19 -6.84 20.27 10.08
N ALA A 20 -7.40 21.27 10.76
CA ALA A 20 -7.25 22.68 10.39
C ALA A 20 -5.77 23.11 10.39
N THR A 21 -5.01 22.70 11.43
CA THR A 21 -3.57 22.96 11.53
C THR A 21 -2.79 22.33 10.39
N LEU A 22 -3.16 21.08 9.99
CA LEU A 22 -2.50 20.38 8.90
C LEU A 22 -2.80 21.04 7.55
N LYS A 23 -4.03 21.52 7.34
CA LYS A 23 -4.42 22.26 6.13
C LYS A 23 -3.66 23.59 6.02
N ASP A 24 -3.59 24.36 7.12
CA ASP A 24 -2.84 25.62 7.17
C ASP A 24 -1.35 25.40 6.86
N TRP A 25 -0.76 24.33 7.39
CA TRP A 25 0.60 23.95 7.05
C TRP A 25 0.75 23.61 5.58
N LEU A 26 -0.16 22.79 4.99
CA LEU A 26 -0.08 22.39 3.59
C LEU A 26 -0.17 23.57 2.63
N CYS A 27 -1.06 24.53 2.90
CA CYS A 27 -1.17 25.77 2.13
C CYS A 27 0.13 26.61 2.12
N LYS A 28 0.98 26.44 3.14
CA LYS A 28 2.28 27.13 3.25
C LYS A 28 3.43 26.35 2.59
N GLN A 29 3.17 25.21 1.97
CA GLN A 29 4.18 24.42 1.26
C GLN A 29 4.06 24.63 -0.25
N PRO A 30 4.82 25.57 -0.86
CA PRO A 30 4.62 25.95 -2.27
C PRO A 30 4.93 24.83 -3.25
N HIS A 31 5.72 23.83 -2.84
CA HIS A 31 6.13 22.69 -3.67
C HIS A 31 5.09 21.55 -3.65
N LEU A 32 4.15 21.52 -2.70
CA LEU A 32 3.15 20.46 -2.56
C LEU A 32 1.80 20.85 -3.17
N PRO A 33 0.98 19.89 -3.60
CA PRO A 33 -0.39 20.18 -4.04
C PRO A 33 -1.24 20.67 -2.86
N HIS A 34 -2.04 21.71 -3.09
CA HIS A 34 -2.90 22.31 -2.06
C HIS A 34 -4.32 21.73 -2.07
N GLU A 35 -4.77 21.16 -3.20
CA GLU A 35 -6.09 20.55 -3.34
C GLU A 35 -6.04 19.08 -2.89
N VAL A 36 -6.10 18.85 -1.58
CA VAL A 36 -6.10 17.54 -0.95
C VAL A 36 -7.37 17.37 -0.13
N ASP A 37 -8.12 16.29 -0.38
CA ASP A 37 -9.37 16.01 0.31
C ASP A 37 -9.19 15.82 1.81
N ASP A 38 -10.12 16.32 2.61
CA ASP A 38 -10.12 16.24 4.07
C ASP A 38 -10.00 14.80 4.57
N ILE A 39 -10.68 13.86 3.91
CA ILE A 39 -10.60 12.44 4.27
C ILE A 39 -9.18 11.89 4.11
N LEU A 40 -8.43 12.31 3.10
CA LEU A 40 -7.05 11.90 2.91
C LEU A 40 -6.14 12.52 3.99
N LEU A 41 -6.34 13.80 4.34
CA LEU A 41 -5.60 14.44 5.44
C LEU A 41 -5.89 13.79 6.80
N LEU A 42 -7.16 13.41 7.05
CA LEU A 42 -7.53 12.65 8.24
C LEU A 42 -6.86 11.27 8.29
N ARG A 43 -6.70 10.61 7.15
CA ARG A 43 -5.95 9.35 7.07
C ARG A 43 -4.48 9.53 7.44
N PHE A 44 -3.84 10.61 7.01
CA PHE A 44 -2.47 10.92 7.44
C PHE A 44 -2.39 11.16 8.94
N LEU A 45 -3.29 11.96 9.51
CA LEU A 45 -3.33 12.19 10.96
C LEU A 45 -3.53 10.89 11.73
N THR A 46 -4.54 10.11 11.35
CA THR A 46 -4.88 8.84 12.02
C THR A 46 -3.74 7.82 11.92
N SER A 47 -3.15 7.64 10.72
CA SER A 47 -2.04 6.71 10.53
C SER A 47 -0.80 7.10 11.35
N CYS A 48 -0.57 8.40 11.51
CA CYS A 48 0.51 8.97 12.31
C CYS A 48 0.17 9.14 13.80
N ARG A 49 -0.96 8.60 14.28
CA ARG A 49 -1.45 8.72 15.66
C ARG A 49 -1.57 10.18 16.11
N TYR A 50 -2.10 11.02 15.23
CA TYR A 50 -2.28 12.47 15.42
C TYR A 50 -0.97 13.24 15.71
N SER A 51 0.18 12.69 15.36
CA SER A 51 1.44 13.42 15.38
C SER A 51 1.53 14.30 14.14
N LEU A 52 1.32 15.60 14.27
CA LEU A 52 1.39 16.58 13.17
C LEU A 52 2.72 16.51 12.42
N GLU A 53 3.84 16.43 13.14
CA GLU A 53 5.16 16.36 12.51
C GLU A 53 5.37 15.10 11.69
N ARG A 54 4.84 13.96 12.14
CA ARG A 54 4.85 12.73 11.35
C ARG A 54 3.91 12.83 10.15
N ALA A 55 2.71 13.40 10.33
CA ALA A 55 1.74 13.58 9.25
C ALA A 55 2.30 14.48 8.15
N LYS A 56 2.87 15.65 8.50
CA LYS A 56 3.53 16.57 7.57
C LYS A 56 4.61 15.86 6.74
N ARG A 57 5.49 15.13 7.41
CA ARG A 57 6.56 14.37 6.75
C ARG A 57 6.02 13.26 5.84
N THR A 58 4.99 12.54 6.28
CA THR A 58 4.38 11.47 5.49
C THR A 58 3.66 12.02 4.25
N ILE A 59 3.01 13.18 4.36
CA ILE A 59 2.39 13.90 3.22
C ILE A 59 3.46 14.30 2.21
N ASP A 60 4.55 14.92 2.65
CA ASP A 60 5.64 15.31 1.75
C ASP A 60 6.20 14.08 1.00
N LEU A 61 6.51 13.00 1.70
CA LEU A 61 6.96 11.75 1.09
C LEU A 61 5.93 11.16 0.14
N PHE A 62 4.64 11.19 0.49
CA PHE A 62 3.57 10.66 -0.35
C PHE A 62 3.55 11.30 -1.73
N PHE A 63 3.59 12.63 -1.79
CA PHE A 63 3.57 13.35 -3.06
C PHE A 63 4.92 13.28 -3.78
N THR A 64 6.03 13.40 -3.07
CA THR A 64 7.37 13.38 -3.66
C THR A 64 7.72 12.03 -4.29
N ILE A 65 7.41 10.90 -3.62
CA ILE A 65 7.66 9.57 -4.20
C ILE A 65 6.81 9.36 -5.46
N ARG A 66 5.58 9.86 -5.46
CA ARG A 66 4.69 9.78 -6.64
C ARG A 66 5.24 10.58 -7.81
N ALA A 67 5.73 11.79 -7.58
CA ALA A 67 6.35 12.61 -8.62
C ALA A 67 7.62 11.97 -9.20
N ASN A 68 8.40 11.27 -8.37
CA ASN A 68 9.62 10.56 -8.79
C ASN A 68 9.38 9.13 -9.31
N GLY A 69 8.13 8.67 -9.37
CA GLY A 69 7.73 7.35 -9.87
C GLY A 69 6.68 7.41 -10.99
N PRO A 70 6.89 8.20 -12.08
CA PRO A 70 5.87 8.36 -13.11
C PRO A 70 5.45 7.05 -13.77
N GLU A 71 6.33 6.06 -13.84
CA GLU A 71 6.00 4.72 -14.35
C GLU A 71 4.95 3.99 -13.51
N LEU A 72 4.77 4.36 -12.23
CA LEU A 72 3.82 3.76 -11.31
C LEU A 72 2.60 4.64 -11.07
N PHE A 73 2.74 5.96 -11.19
CA PHE A 73 1.71 6.91 -10.76
C PHE A 73 1.13 7.78 -11.89
N CYS A 74 1.71 7.73 -13.10
CA CYS A 74 1.19 8.46 -14.28
C CYS A 74 0.57 7.53 -15.32
N LYS A 75 -0.27 8.11 -16.21
CA LYS A 75 -0.94 7.40 -17.31
C LYS A 75 -1.71 6.17 -16.80
N ARG A 76 -2.54 6.37 -15.81
CA ARG A 76 -3.31 5.34 -15.11
C ARG A 76 -4.73 5.24 -15.65
N ASP A 77 -4.89 4.61 -16.81
CA ASP A 77 -6.21 4.36 -17.40
C ASP A 77 -6.66 2.93 -17.08
N PRO A 78 -7.76 2.73 -16.30
CA PRO A 78 -8.27 1.39 -15.99
C PRO A 78 -8.74 0.61 -17.21
N TRP A 79 -8.93 1.29 -18.36
CA TRP A 79 -9.32 0.66 -19.63
C TRP A 79 -8.13 0.37 -20.54
N SER A 80 -6.91 0.76 -20.17
CA SER A 80 -5.73 0.45 -20.97
C SER A 80 -5.48 -1.07 -21.02
N PRO A 81 -4.93 -1.60 -22.13
CA PRO A 81 -4.66 -3.02 -22.29
C PRO A 81 -3.77 -3.60 -21.18
N GLU A 82 -2.81 -2.81 -20.70
CA GLU A 82 -1.87 -3.21 -19.64
C GLU A 82 -2.60 -3.44 -18.33
N ILE A 83 -3.47 -2.50 -17.91
CA ILE A 83 -4.23 -2.60 -16.66
C ILE A 83 -5.31 -3.70 -16.76
N ARG A 84 -5.97 -3.82 -17.92
CA ARG A 84 -6.94 -4.90 -18.17
C ARG A 84 -6.28 -6.28 -18.04
N ARG A 85 -5.07 -6.44 -18.57
CA ARG A 85 -4.31 -7.68 -18.41
C ARG A 85 -4.01 -7.99 -16.95
N VAL A 86 -3.62 -6.99 -16.14
CA VAL A 86 -3.41 -7.19 -14.71
C VAL A 86 -4.70 -7.67 -14.03
N PHE A 87 -5.86 -7.10 -14.36
CA PHE A 87 -7.14 -7.58 -13.83
C PHE A 87 -7.42 -9.03 -14.20
N GLU A 88 -7.00 -9.49 -15.38
CA GLU A 88 -7.20 -10.87 -15.82
C GLU A 88 -6.33 -11.88 -15.07
N ILE A 89 -5.08 -11.52 -14.76
CA ILE A 89 -4.09 -12.46 -14.23
C ILE A 89 -3.85 -12.35 -12.72
N THR A 90 -4.42 -11.33 -12.07
CA THR A 90 -4.29 -11.12 -10.62
C THR A 90 -5.64 -10.94 -9.95
N ASP A 91 -5.69 -11.24 -8.67
CA ASP A 91 -6.78 -10.81 -7.80
C ASP A 91 -6.22 -9.89 -6.73
N MET A 92 -6.76 -8.68 -6.68
CA MET A 92 -6.43 -7.65 -5.69
C MET A 92 -7.74 -7.27 -5.00
N LEU A 93 -7.95 -7.78 -3.79
CA LEU A 93 -9.26 -7.86 -3.16
C LEU A 93 -9.27 -7.18 -1.79
N PRO A 94 -9.67 -5.90 -1.68
CA PRO A 94 -10.09 -5.35 -0.41
C PRO A 94 -11.38 -6.06 0.03
N LEU A 95 -11.34 -6.77 1.16
CA LEU A 95 -12.49 -7.55 1.62
C LEU A 95 -13.60 -6.63 2.18
N PRO A 96 -14.89 -7.02 2.06
CA PRO A 96 -16.02 -6.17 2.47
C PRO A 96 -16.07 -5.95 3.98
N HIS A 97 -15.67 -6.93 4.78
CA HIS A 97 -15.75 -6.91 6.22
C HIS A 97 -14.40 -6.60 6.89
N LYS A 98 -14.45 -6.06 8.10
CA LYS A 98 -13.29 -5.77 8.95
C LYS A 98 -13.27 -6.72 10.14
N THR A 99 -12.10 -6.87 10.77
CA THR A 99 -11.99 -7.60 12.05
C THR A 99 -12.69 -6.84 13.17
N LYS A 100 -12.85 -7.50 14.32
CA LYS A 100 -13.43 -6.87 15.54
C LYS A 100 -12.62 -5.66 16.01
N GLU A 101 -11.32 -5.66 15.73
CA GLU A 101 -10.39 -4.56 16.03
C GLU A 101 -10.43 -3.44 14.96
N ASN A 102 -11.39 -3.48 14.03
CA ASN A 102 -11.52 -2.56 12.92
C ASN A 102 -10.31 -2.60 11.96
N TYR A 103 -9.76 -3.79 11.67
CA TYR A 103 -8.71 -3.95 10.66
C TYR A 103 -9.31 -4.37 9.33
N LYS A 104 -8.90 -3.68 8.25
CA LYS A 104 -9.28 -4.02 6.87
C LYS A 104 -8.35 -5.12 6.35
N ILE A 105 -8.93 -6.14 5.73
CA ILE A 105 -8.20 -7.28 5.17
C ILE A 105 -8.12 -7.11 3.65
N PHE A 106 -6.98 -7.49 3.08
CA PHE A 106 -6.71 -7.50 1.64
C PHE A 106 -6.14 -8.83 1.22
N ILE A 107 -6.56 -9.33 0.06
CA ILE A 107 -5.95 -10.51 -0.56
C ILE A 107 -5.33 -10.10 -1.89
N TYR A 108 -4.08 -10.49 -2.09
CA TYR A 108 -3.31 -10.29 -3.32
C TYR A 108 -2.80 -11.65 -3.80
N ARG A 109 -3.11 -12.01 -5.05
CA ARG A 109 -2.63 -13.27 -5.63
C ARG A 109 -2.50 -13.20 -7.14
N LEU A 110 -1.63 -14.04 -7.69
CA LEU A 110 -1.67 -14.41 -9.10
C LEU A 110 -2.76 -15.49 -9.26
N ASN A 111 -3.76 -15.22 -10.09
CA ASN A 111 -4.78 -16.24 -10.41
C ASN A 111 -4.39 -17.08 -11.63
N ASN A 112 -3.45 -16.57 -12.44
CA ASN A 112 -2.87 -17.27 -13.59
C ASN A 112 -1.36 -17.49 -13.36
N PRO A 113 -0.87 -18.76 -13.45
CA PRO A 113 0.56 -19.06 -13.26
C PRO A 113 1.44 -18.70 -14.46
N ASP A 114 0.84 -18.31 -15.61
CA ASP A 114 1.59 -17.90 -16.81
C ASP A 114 2.27 -16.54 -16.60
N LEU A 115 3.55 -16.61 -16.28
CA LEU A 115 4.37 -15.42 -16.04
C LEU A 115 4.72 -14.64 -17.33
N ASP A 116 4.43 -15.15 -18.53
CA ASP A 116 4.66 -14.39 -19.76
C ASP A 116 3.60 -13.31 -19.96
N LEU A 117 2.46 -13.47 -19.34
CA LEU A 117 1.42 -12.44 -19.26
C LEU A 117 1.69 -11.39 -18.18
N PHE A 118 2.62 -11.67 -17.25
CA PHE A 118 2.84 -10.83 -16.06
C PHE A 118 3.88 -9.74 -16.33
N ASN A 119 3.49 -8.49 -16.05
CA ASN A 119 4.38 -7.33 -15.98
C ASN A 119 4.36 -6.77 -14.56
N PHE A 120 5.53 -6.75 -13.91
CA PHE A 120 5.65 -6.30 -12.52
C PHE A 120 5.29 -4.82 -12.33
N VAL A 121 5.71 -3.95 -13.28
CA VAL A 121 5.44 -2.50 -13.20
C VAL A 121 3.94 -2.22 -13.31
N ASP A 122 3.27 -2.88 -14.26
CA ASP A 122 1.82 -2.75 -14.44
C ASP A 122 1.04 -3.28 -13.24
N ALA A 123 1.50 -4.39 -12.65
CA ALA A 123 0.89 -4.94 -11.43
C ALA A 123 1.02 -3.97 -10.24
N VAL A 124 2.19 -3.37 -10.04
CA VAL A 124 2.41 -2.35 -8.99
C VAL A 124 1.59 -1.08 -9.27
N LYS A 125 1.53 -0.62 -10.53
CA LYS A 125 0.67 0.50 -10.94
C LYS A 125 -0.79 0.23 -10.60
N THR A 126 -1.30 -0.96 -10.94
CA THR A 126 -2.69 -1.36 -10.64
C THR A 126 -2.94 -1.45 -9.14
N PHE A 127 -1.97 -1.98 -8.37
CA PHE A 127 -2.03 -1.96 -6.90
C PHE A 127 -2.21 -0.53 -6.36
N PHE A 128 -1.46 0.46 -6.88
CA PHE A 128 -1.60 1.85 -6.45
C PHE A 128 -2.90 2.49 -6.94
N MET A 129 -3.43 2.10 -8.10
CA MET A 129 -4.77 2.52 -8.52
C MET A 129 -5.84 2.03 -7.55
N LEU A 130 -5.79 0.76 -7.16
CA LEU A 130 -6.69 0.20 -6.16
C LEU A 130 -6.54 0.91 -4.80
N ALA A 131 -5.31 1.16 -4.36
CA ALA A 131 -5.03 1.86 -3.12
C ALA A 131 -5.61 3.29 -3.13
N ASP A 132 -5.40 4.05 -4.21
CA ASP A 132 -5.93 5.40 -4.36
C ASP A 132 -7.48 5.40 -4.39
N THR A 133 -8.10 4.46 -5.13
CA THR A 133 -9.57 4.30 -5.14
C THR A 133 -10.08 4.14 -3.71
N ARG A 134 -9.46 3.26 -2.94
CA ARG A 134 -9.84 2.97 -1.57
C ARG A 134 -9.60 4.15 -0.61
N LEU A 135 -8.46 4.83 -0.74
CA LEU A 135 -8.12 5.98 0.11
C LEU A 135 -9.06 7.17 -0.08
N THR A 136 -9.69 7.28 -1.24
CA THR A 136 -10.61 8.38 -1.57
C THR A 136 -12.10 8.02 -1.43
N GLU A 137 -12.46 6.72 -1.41
CA GLU A 137 -13.87 6.29 -1.34
C GLU A 137 -14.28 5.74 0.03
N ASP A 138 -13.38 5.08 0.74
CA ASP A 138 -13.69 4.58 2.06
C ASP A 138 -13.81 5.74 3.05
N HIS A 139 -15.03 6.15 3.37
CA HIS A 139 -15.29 7.22 4.35
C HIS A 139 -14.92 6.81 5.78
N GLU A 140 -14.87 5.51 6.06
CA GLU A 140 -14.52 4.97 7.35
C GLU A 140 -13.04 4.56 7.39
N ILE A 141 -12.25 5.24 8.22
CA ILE A 141 -10.81 4.97 8.36
C ILE A 141 -10.61 3.72 9.24
N PRO A 142 -10.03 2.63 8.72
CA PRO A 142 -9.76 1.45 9.54
C PRO A 142 -8.65 1.72 10.57
N ALA A 143 -8.73 1.04 11.72
CA ALA A 143 -7.68 1.12 12.74
C ALA A 143 -6.35 0.48 12.31
N GLY A 144 -6.37 -0.30 11.23
CA GLY A 144 -5.18 -0.88 10.61
C GLY A 144 -5.53 -1.75 9.41
N GLU A 145 -4.49 -2.28 8.78
CA GLU A 145 -4.58 -3.08 7.57
C GLU A 145 -3.81 -4.39 7.69
N ILE A 146 -4.36 -5.45 7.10
CA ILE A 146 -3.80 -6.79 7.09
C ILE A 146 -3.80 -7.30 5.65
N PRO A 147 -2.70 -7.14 4.89
CA PRO A 147 -2.54 -7.78 3.59
C PRO A 147 -2.24 -9.28 3.73
N ILE A 148 -2.87 -10.08 2.87
CA ILE A 148 -2.63 -11.51 2.67
C ILE A 148 -2.12 -11.68 1.25
N PHE A 149 -0.92 -12.20 1.10
CA PHE A 149 -0.32 -12.56 -0.19
C PHE A 149 -0.44 -14.06 -0.37
N ASP A 150 -1.23 -14.49 -1.34
CA ASP A 150 -1.35 -15.91 -1.69
C ASP A 150 -0.27 -16.29 -2.70
N ALA A 151 0.66 -17.13 -2.28
CA ALA A 151 1.80 -17.57 -3.06
C ALA A 151 1.56 -18.89 -3.84
N ALA A 152 0.32 -19.41 -3.90
CA ALA A 152 0.01 -20.69 -4.55
C ALA A 152 0.50 -20.76 -6.01
N ASN A 153 0.34 -19.68 -6.78
CA ASN A 153 0.77 -19.61 -8.19
C ASN A 153 2.11 -18.90 -8.40
N VAL A 154 2.85 -18.59 -7.33
CA VAL A 154 4.14 -17.90 -7.42
C VAL A 154 5.26 -18.92 -7.56
N SER A 155 5.79 -19.09 -8.78
CA SER A 155 6.94 -19.98 -9.03
C SER A 155 8.28 -19.26 -8.79
N ILE A 156 9.38 -20.04 -8.69
CA ILE A 156 10.74 -19.47 -8.55
C ILE A 156 11.11 -18.57 -9.74
N LYS A 157 10.54 -18.80 -10.91
CA LYS A 157 10.73 -17.97 -12.11
C LYS A 157 10.22 -16.54 -11.95
N PHE A 158 9.35 -16.30 -10.96
CA PHE A 158 8.86 -14.97 -10.62
C PHE A 158 10.00 -13.99 -10.31
N ILE A 159 11.13 -14.48 -9.78
CA ILE A 159 12.34 -13.68 -9.50
C ILE A 159 12.79 -12.92 -10.77
N GLY A 160 12.79 -13.59 -11.92
CA GLY A 160 13.18 -12.98 -13.21
C GLY A 160 12.18 -11.96 -13.77
N LYS A 161 10.97 -11.88 -13.24
CA LYS A 161 9.93 -10.91 -13.64
C LYS A 161 9.91 -9.65 -12.77
N VAL A 162 10.62 -9.65 -11.63
CA VAL A 162 10.63 -8.52 -10.71
C VAL A 162 11.49 -7.39 -11.25
N ASN A 163 10.90 -6.21 -11.43
CA ASN A 163 11.63 -4.97 -11.67
C ASN A 163 12.06 -4.38 -10.31
N LEU A 164 13.36 -4.43 -10.00
CA LEU A 164 13.88 -4.03 -8.69
C LEU A 164 13.73 -2.52 -8.43
N SER A 165 13.79 -1.67 -9.44
CA SER A 165 13.52 -0.23 -9.28
C SER A 165 12.08 0.02 -8.85
N ALA A 166 11.12 -0.62 -9.52
CA ALA A 166 9.72 -0.55 -9.16
C ALA A 166 9.46 -1.20 -7.79
N LEU A 167 10.11 -2.32 -7.47
CA LEU A 167 10.02 -2.95 -6.15
C LEU A 167 10.51 -2.01 -5.04
N ARG A 168 11.65 -1.36 -5.23
CA ARG A 168 12.20 -0.40 -4.26
C ARG A 168 11.22 0.75 -4.02
N LYS A 169 10.68 1.36 -5.09
CA LYS A 169 9.68 2.44 -4.98
C LYS A 169 8.39 1.95 -4.31
N TYR A 170 7.92 0.76 -4.65
CA TYR A 170 6.78 0.11 -4.00
C TYR A 170 7.01 -0.05 -2.49
N MET A 171 8.15 -0.62 -2.10
CA MET A 171 8.47 -0.86 -0.70
C MET A 171 8.63 0.44 0.09
N MET A 172 9.29 1.44 -0.49
CA MET A 172 9.44 2.75 0.14
C MET A 172 8.07 3.44 0.32
N TYR A 173 7.26 3.49 -0.73
CA TYR A 173 5.97 4.15 -0.70
C TYR A 173 5.02 3.49 0.31
N THR A 174 4.90 2.17 0.29
CA THR A 174 3.98 1.44 1.17
C THR A 174 4.37 1.50 2.64
N GLN A 175 5.67 1.57 2.97
CA GLN A 175 6.16 1.59 4.34
C GLN A 175 6.29 2.99 4.93
N GLU A 176 6.50 4.03 4.11
CA GLU A 176 6.85 5.36 4.61
C GLU A 176 5.86 6.47 4.23
N ALA A 177 5.14 6.29 3.12
CA ALA A 177 4.33 7.35 2.54
C ALA A 177 2.83 7.07 2.55
N MET A 178 2.40 5.82 2.43
CA MET A 178 0.96 5.50 2.45
C MET A 178 0.35 5.81 3.83
N PRO A 179 -0.79 6.52 3.87
CA PRO A 179 -1.48 6.86 5.11
C PRO A 179 -2.28 5.68 5.68
N ILE A 180 -1.56 4.60 6.01
CA ILE A 180 -2.12 3.35 6.55
C ILE A 180 -1.36 2.91 7.80
N ARG A 181 -1.97 2.02 8.58
CA ARG A 181 -1.34 1.38 9.73
C ARG A 181 -1.30 -0.12 9.50
N LEU A 182 -0.15 -0.61 9.06
CA LEU A 182 0.08 -2.05 8.88
C LEU A 182 0.07 -2.77 10.23
N LYS A 183 -0.71 -3.85 10.36
CA LYS A 183 -0.85 -4.63 11.59
C LYS A 183 -0.20 -6.00 11.51
N GLN A 184 -0.45 -6.70 10.45
CA GLN A 184 0.12 -8.01 10.14
C GLN A 184 0.28 -8.10 8.62
N VAL A 185 1.15 -8.99 8.17
CA VAL A 185 1.29 -9.38 6.76
C VAL A 185 1.31 -10.90 6.73
N HIS A 186 0.40 -11.50 6.00
CA HIS A 186 0.36 -12.95 5.85
C HIS A 186 0.78 -13.35 4.45
N VAL A 187 1.68 -14.31 4.34
CA VAL A 187 2.04 -14.99 3.08
C VAL A 187 1.55 -16.42 3.20
N ILE A 188 0.45 -16.73 2.53
CA ILE A 188 -0.20 -18.04 2.57
C ILE A 188 0.21 -18.92 1.38
N ASN A 189 0.00 -20.22 1.51
CA ASN A 189 0.43 -21.21 0.52
C ASN A 189 1.91 -21.04 0.16
N ALA A 190 2.74 -20.68 1.14
CA ALA A 190 4.15 -20.34 0.97
C ALA A 190 4.95 -21.62 0.58
N PRO A 191 5.46 -21.73 -0.67
CA PRO A 191 6.26 -22.88 -1.07
C PRO A 191 7.64 -22.85 -0.37
N SER A 192 8.33 -24.00 -0.32
CA SER A 192 9.62 -24.13 0.37
C SER A 192 10.71 -23.14 -0.12
N TYR A 193 10.59 -22.67 -1.37
CA TYR A 193 11.51 -21.68 -1.95
C TYR A 193 11.11 -20.23 -1.73
N ILE A 194 10.01 -19.94 -1.00
CA ILE A 194 9.51 -18.57 -0.80
C ILE A 194 10.57 -17.63 -0.23
N GLY A 195 11.47 -18.16 0.60
CA GLY A 195 12.60 -17.42 1.16
C GLY A 195 13.52 -16.80 0.11
N LYS A 196 13.71 -17.46 -1.05
CA LYS A 196 14.51 -16.92 -2.16
C LYS A 196 13.81 -15.72 -2.82
N ILE A 197 12.48 -15.77 -2.98
CA ILE A 197 11.68 -14.66 -3.51
C ILE A 197 11.66 -13.51 -2.51
N PHE A 198 11.48 -13.82 -1.24
CA PHE A 198 11.47 -12.83 -0.16
C PHE A 198 12.81 -12.11 -0.01
N ALA A 199 13.91 -12.77 -0.33
CA ALA A 199 15.25 -12.17 -0.31
C ALA A 199 15.36 -10.91 -1.20
N LEU A 200 14.56 -10.82 -2.28
CA LEU A 200 14.50 -9.61 -3.12
C LEU A 200 13.91 -8.40 -2.37
N CYS A 201 12.98 -8.64 -1.46
CA CYS A 201 12.32 -7.58 -0.67
C CYS A 201 13.18 -7.17 0.53
N LYS A 202 13.97 -8.10 1.08
CA LYS A 202 14.71 -7.94 2.33
C LYS A 202 15.56 -6.67 2.43
N PRO A 203 16.31 -6.24 1.37
CA PRO A 203 17.12 -5.02 1.42
C PRO A 203 16.30 -3.73 1.58
N PHE A 204 15.02 -3.77 1.22
CA PHE A 204 14.12 -2.61 1.24
C PHE A 204 13.12 -2.66 2.41
N LEU A 205 13.19 -3.71 3.22
CA LEU A 205 12.22 -3.97 4.28
C LEU A 205 12.70 -3.39 5.61
N LYS A 206 11.87 -2.54 6.24
CA LYS A 206 12.13 -2.05 7.58
C LYS A 206 12.03 -3.18 8.60
N THR A 207 12.87 -3.13 9.63
CA THR A 207 12.90 -4.13 10.70
C THR A 207 11.54 -4.28 11.39
N GLU A 208 10.82 -3.17 11.62
CA GLU A 208 9.51 -3.18 12.24
C GLU A 208 8.47 -3.89 11.37
N VAL A 209 8.53 -3.68 10.05
CA VAL A 209 7.63 -4.32 9.09
C VAL A 209 7.96 -5.81 8.95
N SER A 210 9.25 -6.16 8.93
CA SER A 210 9.66 -7.57 8.82
C SER A 210 9.12 -8.44 9.96
N LYS A 211 8.96 -7.88 11.16
CA LYS A 211 8.40 -8.57 12.34
C LYS A 211 6.90 -8.84 12.23
N LEU A 212 6.20 -8.14 11.34
CA LEU A 212 4.77 -8.33 11.10
C LEU A 212 4.46 -9.45 10.12
N ILE A 213 5.49 -9.97 9.41
CA ILE A 213 5.30 -10.94 8.33
C ILE A 213 5.24 -12.36 8.91
N LYS A 214 4.16 -13.07 8.56
CA LYS A 214 3.93 -14.47 8.93
C LYS A 214 3.80 -15.30 7.66
N PHE A 215 4.52 -16.41 7.62
CA PHE A 215 4.45 -17.37 6.52
C PHE A 215 3.60 -18.57 6.95
N HIS A 216 2.71 -18.98 6.07
CA HIS A 216 1.83 -20.14 6.26
C HIS A 216 2.08 -21.14 5.14
N GLU A 217 2.42 -22.36 5.52
CA GLU A 217 2.62 -23.45 4.56
C GLU A 217 1.30 -23.84 3.87
N PRO A 218 1.36 -24.46 2.69
CA PRO A 218 0.18 -24.98 2.03
C PRO A 218 -0.58 -25.97 2.92
N ASN A 219 -1.92 -25.98 2.82
CA ASN A 219 -2.80 -26.89 3.54
C ASN A 219 -2.71 -26.80 5.08
N THR A 220 -2.44 -25.61 5.63
CA THR A 220 -2.44 -25.38 7.06
C THR A 220 -3.52 -24.37 7.46
N ASP A 221 -4.09 -24.56 8.66
CA ASP A 221 -5.11 -23.66 9.23
C ASP A 221 -4.49 -22.56 10.09
N THR A 222 -3.19 -22.33 9.96
CA THR A 222 -2.47 -21.38 10.82
C THR A 222 -2.88 -19.93 10.62
N LEU A 223 -3.40 -19.57 9.44
CA LEU A 223 -3.96 -18.25 9.14
C LEU A 223 -5.17 -17.93 10.04
N TYR A 224 -6.03 -18.93 10.30
CA TYR A 224 -7.28 -18.72 11.04
C TYR A 224 -7.09 -18.45 12.54
N LYS A 225 -5.86 -18.59 13.05
CA LYS A 225 -5.49 -18.14 14.40
C LYS A 225 -5.46 -16.62 14.54
N ASP A 226 -5.17 -15.93 13.43
CA ASP A 226 -5.06 -14.47 13.36
C ASP A 226 -6.27 -13.82 12.70
N ILE A 227 -6.87 -14.49 11.71
CA ILE A 227 -7.96 -13.97 10.89
C ILE A 227 -9.14 -14.93 10.93
N PRO A 228 -10.32 -14.50 11.44
CA PRO A 228 -11.52 -15.32 11.39
C PRO A 228 -11.86 -15.74 9.95
N GLN A 229 -12.03 -17.05 9.76
CA GLN A 229 -12.31 -17.63 8.43
C GLN A 229 -13.56 -17.02 7.77
N ASP A 230 -14.61 -16.73 8.54
CA ASP A 230 -15.85 -16.12 8.05
C ASP A 230 -15.65 -14.79 7.32
N LEU A 231 -14.56 -14.06 7.60
CA LEU A 231 -14.22 -12.79 6.93
C LEU A 231 -13.56 -12.98 5.55
N LEU A 232 -13.19 -14.21 5.19
CA LEU A 232 -12.52 -14.53 3.93
C LEU A 232 -13.55 -14.86 2.83
N PRO A 233 -13.14 -14.84 1.55
CA PRO A 233 -13.94 -15.30 0.44
C PRO A 233 -14.35 -16.77 0.55
N THR A 234 -15.38 -17.14 -0.17
CA THR A 234 -15.91 -18.52 -0.20
C THR A 234 -14.86 -19.55 -0.65
N GLU A 235 -13.92 -19.16 -1.51
CA GLU A 235 -12.81 -20.00 -1.99
C GLU A 235 -11.79 -20.32 -0.86
N PHE A 236 -11.81 -19.54 0.22
CA PHE A 236 -11.04 -19.79 1.45
C PHE A 236 -11.93 -20.36 2.58
N GLY A 237 -13.13 -20.85 2.23
CA GLY A 237 -14.09 -21.38 3.20
C GLY A 237 -14.80 -20.33 4.06
N GLY A 238 -14.74 -19.05 3.66
CA GLY A 238 -15.35 -17.94 4.36
C GLY A 238 -16.75 -17.55 3.86
N LYS A 239 -17.23 -16.38 4.28
CA LYS A 239 -18.59 -15.88 3.98
C LYS A 239 -18.58 -14.47 3.36
N ALA A 240 -17.43 -13.94 2.96
CA ALA A 240 -17.32 -12.58 2.41
C ALA A 240 -17.81 -12.44 0.95
N GLY A 241 -18.33 -13.49 0.35
CA GLY A 241 -18.67 -13.59 -1.07
C GLY A 241 -17.56 -14.26 -1.87
N SER A 242 -17.77 -14.42 -3.19
CA SER A 242 -16.75 -15.03 -4.05
C SER A 242 -15.65 -14.02 -4.43
N ILE A 243 -14.44 -14.53 -4.69
CA ILE A 243 -13.32 -13.73 -5.22
C ILE A 243 -13.77 -12.94 -6.44
N GLU A 244 -14.46 -13.60 -7.37
CA GLU A 244 -14.92 -12.97 -8.61
C GLU A 244 -15.90 -11.82 -8.35
N SER A 245 -16.82 -11.96 -7.40
CA SER A 245 -17.79 -10.89 -7.08
C SER A 245 -17.10 -9.69 -6.46
N ILE A 246 -16.18 -9.90 -5.52
CA ILE A 246 -15.41 -8.84 -4.86
C ILE A 246 -14.52 -8.12 -5.88
N LYS A 247 -13.81 -8.87 -6.71
CA LYS A 247 -12.95 -8.34 -7.77
C LYS A 247 -13.72 -7.45 -8.73
N ARG A 248 -14.85 -7.94 -9.24
CA ARG A 248 -15.70 -7.19 -10.18
C ARG A 248 -16.18 -5.86 -9.59
N GLU A 249 -16.54 -5.85 -8.32
CA GLU A 249 -16.94 -4.63 -7.64
C GLU A 249 -15.80 -3.59 -7.62
N TRP A 250 -14.58 -4.00 -7.26
CA TRP A 250 -13.43 -3.10 -7.20
C TRP A 250 -12.96 -2.64 -8.58
N ILE A 251 -13.04 -3.49 -9.60
CA ILE A 251 -12.78 -3.07 -10.99
C ILE A 251 -13.77 -1.97 -11.41
N LYS A 252 -15.06 -2.14 -11.14
CA LYS A 252 -16.09 -1.11 -11.43
C LYS A 252 -15.80 0.21 -10.72
N LYS A 253 -15.37 0.17 -9.46
CA LYS A 253 -14.99 1.39 -8.72
C LYS A 253 -13.79 2.09 -9.35
N MET A 254 -12.76 1.34 -9.76
CA MET A 254 -11.61 1.91 -10.47
C MET A 254 -11.99 2.48 -11.83
N GLU A 255 -12.85 1.80 -12.59
CA GLU A 255 -13.38 2.28 -13.88
C GLU A 255 -14.18 3.56 -13.72
N ALA A 256 -15.03 3.65 -12.69
CA ALA A 256 -15.79 4.87 -12.38
C ALA A 256 -14.90 6.07 -12.05
N LYS A 257 -13.68 5.83 -11.57
CA LYS A 257 -12.66 6.86 -11.28
C LYS A 257 -11.73 7.17 -12.45
N ARG A 258 -12.04 6.72 -13.66
CA ARG A 258 -11.15 6.88 -14.82
C ARG A 258 -10.70 8.32 -15.02
N ASP A 259 -11.62 9.27 -15.04
CA ASP A 259 -11.29 10.69 -15.26
C ASP A 259 -10.39 11.24 -14.15
N TRP A 260 -10.63 10.82 -12.92
CA TRP A 260 -9.77 11.15 -11.80
C TRP A 260 -8.33 10.62 -12.03
N PHE A 261 -8.17 9.37 -12.45
CA PHE A 261 -6.87 8.79 -12.74
C PHE A 261 -6.14 9.49 -13.88
N LEU A 262 -6.85 9.88 -14.93
CA LEU A 262 -6.27 10.56 -16.10
C LEU A 262 -5.82 12.00 -15.81
N THR A 263 -6.37 12.64 -14.78
CA THR A 263 -6.06 14.03 -14.42
C THR A 263 -5.23 14.18 -13.16
N ASN A 264 -5.11 13.12 -12.37
CA ASN A 264 -4.49 13.15 -11.04
C ASN A 264 -3.01 13.47 -11.05
N ASP A 265 -2.27 13.06 -12.10
CA ASP A 265 -0.83 13.35 -12.25
C ASP A 265 -0.55 14.87 -12.21
N LYS A 266 -1.44 15.70 -12.77
CA LYS A 266 -1.32 17.16 -12.71
C LYS A 266 -1.78 17.72 -11.37
N ARG A 267 -2.88 17.20 -10.84
CA ARG A 267 -3.48 17.66 -9.57
C ARG A 267 -2.55 17.42 -8.38
N TRP A 268 -1.83 16.30 -8.38
CA TRP A 268 -0.92 15.90 -7.31
C TRP A 268 0.55 16.04 -7.72
N ALA A 269 0.84 16.94 -8.66
CA ALA A 269 2.20 17.26 -9.04
C ALA A 269 2.94 17.98 -7.89
N VAL A 270 4.23 17.72 -7.79
CA VAL A 270 5.16 18.40 -6.89
C VAL A 270 6.07 19.30 -7.72
N ASP A 271 6.20 20.57 -7.34
CA ASP A 271 7.17 21.47 -7.93
C ASP A 271 8.43 21.58 -7.05
N GLU A 272 9.40 20.73 -7.34
CA GLU A 272 10.64 20.69 -6.56
C GLU A 272 11.47 21.99 -6.63
N ALA A 273 11.25 22.86 -7.62
CA ALA A 273 11.92 24.16 -7.68
C ALA A 273 11.44 25.12 -6.58
N LEU A 274 10.22 24.92 -6.09
CA LEU A 274 9.62 25.70 -5.03
C LEU A 274 9.88 25.10 -3.63
N ARG A 275 10.59 23.99 -3.52
CA ARG A 275 10.87 23.36 -2.21
C ARG A 275 11.75 24.28 -1.36
N PRO A 276 11.37 24.62 -0.11
CA PRO A 276 12.17 25.46 0.77
C PRO A 276 13.57 24.87 1.03
N SER A 277 14.60 25.69 0.95
CA SER A 277 15.98 25.30 1.24
C SER A 277 16.12 24.89 2.71
N GLY A 278 16.69 23.70 2.97
CA GLY A 278 16.88 23.17 4.32
C GLY A 278 15.86 22.11 4.77
N ASN A 279 14.84 21.86 3.98
CA ASN A 279 13.82 20.84 4.30
C ASN A 279 14.06 19.54 3.51
N HIS A 280 15.34 19.14 3.42
CA HIS A 280 15.71 17.87 2.78
C HIS A 280 15.62 16.73 3.80
N ASP A 281 14.51 15.96 3.75
CA ASP A 281 14.53 14.63 4.34
C ASP A 281 15.49 13.77 3.48
N ASP A 282 16.55 13.21 4.10
CA ASP A 282 17.52 12.34 3.41
C ASP A 282 16.87 11.20 2.64
N ARG A 283 15.66 10.80 3.05
CA ARG A 283 14.83 9.82 2.37
C ARG A 283 14.29 10.32 1.03
N VAL A 284 13.97 11.62 0.92
CA VAL A 284 13.56 12.24 -0.35
C VAL A 284 14.74 12.25 -1.33
N ASN A 285 15.96 12.54 -0.83
CA ASN A 285 17.17 12.48 -1.64
C ASN A 285 17.47 11.05 -2.10
N SER A 286 17.28 10.05 -1.25
CA SER A 286 17.45 8.64 -1.61
C SER A 286 16.48 8.17 -2.71
N VAL A 287 15.34 8.85 -2.89
CA VAL A 287 14.42 8.61 -4.02
C VAL A 287 14.97 9.18 -5.33
N LYS A 288 15.63 10.35 -5.27
CA LYS A 288 16.19 11.04 -6.44
C LYS A 288 17.46 10.37 -6.99
N GLU A 289 18.25 9.77 -6.11
CA GLU A 289 19.55 9.14 -6.44
C GLU A 289 19.45 7.70 -6.98
N LEU A 290 18.33 7.32 -7.60
CA LEU A 290 18.18 6.00 -8.20
C LEU A 290 18.77 5.95 -9.62
N PRO A 291 20.08 5.58 -9.80
CA PRO A 291 20.59 5.28 -11.13
C PRO A 291 19.96 3.98 -11.62
N GLY A 292 19.46 3.98 -12.83
CA GLY A 292 18.94 2.79 -13.51
C GLY A 292 20.05 1.83 -13.97
N SER A 293 20.99 1.45 -13.12
CA SER A 293 22.01 0.48 -13.51
C SER A 293 22.23 -0.62 -12.47
N PHE A 294 21.86 -1.82 -12.88
CA PHE A 294 22.15 -3.09 -12.22
C PHE A 294 23.58 -3.56 -12.55
N ARG A 295 24.59 -3.22 -11.75
CA ARG A 295 25.91 -3.82 -11.92
C ARG A 295 26.56 -4.36 -10.65
N SER A 296 25.84 -4.53 -9.54
CA SER A 296 26.46 -5.10 -8.34
C SER A 296 25.50 -5.86 -7.43
N LEU A 297 24.84 -6.89 -7.94
CA LEU A 297 24.38 -8.00 -7.10
C LEU A 297 25.00 -9.27 -7.68
N ALA A 298 26.24 -9.53 -7.28
CA ALA A 298 26.81 -10.87 -7.38
C ALA A 298 26.00 -11.76 -6.42
N LEU A 299 25.40 -12.79 -6.97
CA LEU A 299 24.82 -13.89 -6.23
C LEU A 299 25.98 -14.85 -5.96
N ASP A 300 26.54 -14.79 -4.76
CA ASP A 300 27.36 -15.89 -4.20
C ASP A 300 26.45 -16.95 -3.59
#